data_b95bfe61ed78110361ef42cfc5b89777
#
_entry.id   b95bfe61ed78110361ef42cfc5b89777
#
_cell.length_a   1.000
_cell.length_b   1.000
_cell.length_c   1.000
_cell.angle_alpha   90.00
_cell.angle_beta   90.00
_cell.angle_gamma   90.00
#
_symmetry.space_group_name_H-M   'P 1'
#
loop_
_entity.id
_entity.type
_entity.pdbx_description
1 polymer ?
#
loop_
_entity_poly.entity_id
_entity_poly.type
_entity_poly.pdbx_seq_one_letter_code
_entity_poly.pdbx_strand_id
1 'polypeptide(L)'
;MFDLTGKTALVTGATQGIGFAIANALSEHGAKVFVNGASSEEKCRKASEQIENSIPVRANLMKKDEINMLYEKTGDVDILILNASIQYKRKWNAFTDDEFEAQLD
;
A
#
# COMPACT_ATOMS: atom_id res chain seq x y z
N MET A 1 -3.45 -18.05 -17.34
CA MET A 1 -2.50 -17.07 -16.84
C MET A 1 -3.16 -15.69 -16.81
N PHE A 2 -2.98 -14.95 -15.75
CA PHE A 2 -3.61 -13.64 -15.64
C PHE A 2 -2.86 -12.60 -16.45
N ASP A 3 -3.61 -11.80 -17.18
CA ASP A 3 -3.07 -10.66 -17.90
C ASP A 3 -3.77 -9.41 -17.34
N LEU A 4 -3.00 -8.57 -16.68
CA LEU A 4 -3.50 -7.35 -16.05
C LEU A 4 -3.13 -6.09 -16.84
N THR A 5 -2.74 -6.27 -18.08
CA THR A 5 -2.38 -5.14 -18.95
C THR A 5 -3.54 -4.15 -19.03
N GLY A 6 -3.24 -2.87 -18.81
CA GLY A 6 -4.26 -1.82 -18.81
C GLY A 6 -4.97 -1.64 -17.48
N LYS A 7 -4.71 -2.50 -16.50
CA LYS A 7 -5.30 -2.37 -15.17
C LYS A 7 -4.39 -1.55 -14.27
N THR A 8 -5.01 -0.86 -13.32
CA THR A 8 -4.27 -0.12 -12.30
C THR A 8 -4.51 -0.74 -10.94
N ALA A 9 -3.48 -0.76 -10.11
CA ALA A 9 -3.54 -1.35 -8.78
C ALA A 9 -2.92 -0.39 -7.76
N LEU A 10 -3.49 -0.37 -6.57
CA LEU A 10 -2.91 0.32 -5.43
C LEU A 10 -2.67 -0.72 -4.35
N VAL A 11 -1.42 -0.80 -3.89
CA VAL A 11 -1.06 -1.70 -2.79
C VAL A 11 -0.57 -0.85 -1.63
N THR A 12 -1.24 -0.94 -0.50
CA THR A 12 -0.83 -0.22 0.70
C THR A 12 0.19 -1.06 1.48
N GLY A 13 1.09 -0.39 2.20
CA GLY A 13 2.15 -1.10 2.91
C GLY A 13 3.05 -1.89 1.98
N ALA A 14 3.38 -1.33 0.81
CA ALA A 14 4.04 -2.06 -0.27
C ALA A 14 5.56 -1.88 -0.32
N THR A 15 6.15 -1.21 0.67
CA THR A 15 7.59 -0.93 0.61
C THR A 15 8.44 -2.13 1.00
N GLN A 16 7.86 -3.13 1.64
CA GLN A 16 8.59 -4.33 2.06
C GLN A 16 7.63 -5.48 2.32
N GLY A 17 8.18 -6.67 2.51
CA GLY A 17 7.43 -7.86 2.91
C GLY A 17 6.36 -8.29 1.93
N ILE A 18 5.23 -8.72 2.48
CA ILE A 18 4.11 -9.27 1.69
C ILE A 18 3.56 -8.24 0.71
N GLY A 19 3.40 -6.99 1.15
CA GLY A 19 2.90 -5.94 0.27
C GLY A 19 3.79 -5.70 -0.94
N PHE A 20 5.10 -5.70 -0.73
CA PHE A 20 6.06 -5.56 -1.81
C PHE A 20 5.95 -6.74 -2.80
N ALA A 21 5.85 -7.96 -2.27
CA ALA A 21 5.73 -9.15 -3.12
C ALA A 21 4.45 -9.11 -3.95
N ILE A 22 3.34 -8.68 -3.37
CA ILE A 22 2.07 -8.56 -4.08
C ILE A 22 2.19 -7.50 -5.19
N ALA A 23 2.75 -6.33 -4.85
CA ALA A 23 2.92 -5.25 -5.82
C ALA A 23 3.77 -5.70 -7.01
N ASN A 24 4.86 -6.39 -6.72
CA ASN A 24 5.73 -6.91 -7.76
C ASN A 24 5.02 -7.93 -8.65
N ALA A 25 4.24 -8.83 -8.04
CA ALA A 25 3.49 -9.83 -8.80
C ALA A 25 2.45 -9.19 -9.71
N LEU A 26 1.76 -8.17 -9.23
CA LEU A 26 0.78 -7.46 -10.06
C LEU A 26 1.46 -6.78 -11.25
N SER A 27 2.62 -6.18 -11.01
CA SER A 27 3.41 -5.57 -12.07
C SER A 27 3.87 -6.59 -13.10
N GLU A 28 4.32 -7.76 -12.65
CA GLU A 28 4.76 -8.82 -13.55
C GLU A 28 3.65 -9.32 -14.45
N HIS A 29 2.40 -9.19 -14.01
CA HIS A 29 1.23 -9.56 -14.81
C HIS A 29 0.69 -8.41 -15.66
N GLY A 30 1.37 -7.28 -15.68
CA GLY A 30 1.05 -6.18 -16.57
C GLY A 30 0.36 -4.97 -15.97
N ALA A 31 0.02 -5.01 -14.70
CA ALA A 31 -0.67 -3.89 -14.05
C ALA A 31 0.27 -2.70 -13.83
N LYS A 32 -0.29 -1.51 -13.88
CA LYS A 32 0.37 -0.32 -13.36
C LYS A 32 0.10 -0.28 -11.86
N VAL A 33 1.14 -0.18 -11.05
CA VAL A 33 1.02 -0.33 -9.60
C VAL A 33 1.41 0.96 -8.89
N PHE A 34 0.51 1.44 -8.03
CA PHE A 34 0.86 2.50 -7.09
C PHE A 34 1.38 1.85 -5.81
N VAL A 35 2.62 2.16 -5.46
CA VAL A 35 3.32 1.57 -4.33
C VAL A 35 3.22 2.53 -3.16
N ASN A 36 2.39 2.19 -2.19
CA ASN A 36 2.15 3.04 -1.04
C ASN A 36 2.94 2.59 0.18
N GLY A 37 3.43 3.56 0.93
CA GLY A 37 4.03 3.37 2.24
C GLY A 37 3.76 4.61 3.08
N ALA A 38 3.77 4.46 4.39
CA ALA A 38 3.40 5.53 5.31
C ALA A 38 4.58 6.34 5.83
N SER A 39 5.72 5.69 6.03
CA SER A 39 6.79 6.28 6.84
C SER A 39 7.74 7.19 6.07
N SER A 40 7.98 6.93 4.79
CA SER A 40 9.04 7.63 4.08
C SER A 40 8.82 7.62 2.57
N GLU A 41 8.94 8.81 1.96
CA GLU A 41 8.90 8.93 0.52
C GLU A 41 10.05 8.19 -0.12
N GLU A 42 11.22 8.20 0.52
CA GLU A 42 12.38 7.51 -0.01
C GLU A 42 12.19 6.00 -0.04
N LYS A 43 11.57 5.43 0.98
CA LYS A 43 11.29 4.00 0.99
C LYS A 43 10.29 3.62 -0.11
N CYS A 44 9.29 4.45 -0.33
CA CYS A 44 8.35 4.24 -1.44
C CYS A 44 9.07 4.30 -2.78
N ARG A 45 9.93 5.29 -2.97
CA ARG A 45 10.68 5.45 -4.21
C ARG A 45 11.61 4.27 -4.45
N LYS A 46 12.33 3.83 -3.42
CA LYS A 46 13.23 2.69 -3.56
C LYS A 46 12.49 1.40 -3.90
N ALA A 47 11.34 1.17 -3.27
CA ALA A 47 10.53 0.00 -3.59
C ALA A 47 10.03 0.09 -5.04
N SER A 48 9.55 1.25 -5.45
CA SER A 48 9.05 1.46 -6.81
C SER A 48 10.15 1.27 -7.85
N GLU A 49 11.39 1.64 -7.55
CA GLU A 49 12.51 1.44 -8.47
C GLU A 49 12.74 -0.04 -8.79
N GLN A 50 12.32 -0.93 -7.90
CA GLN A 50 12.47 -2.37 -8.09
C GLN A 50 11.25 -3.01 -8.75
N ILE A 51 10.20 -2.26 -8.98
CA ILE A 51 8.95 -2.76 -9.55
C ILE A 51 8.69 -2.00 -10.85
N GLU A 52 8.63 -2.72 -11.97
CA GLU A 52 8.36 -2.10 -13.26
C GLU A 52 6.93 -1.53 -13.29
N ASN A 53 6.76 -0.47 -14.07
CA ASN A 53 5.46 0.16 -14.27
C ASN A 53 4.78 0.53 -12.94
N SER A 54 5.55 1.10 -12.02
CA SER A 54 5.02 1.48 -10.72
C SER A 54 5.30 2.95 -10.42
N ILE A 55 4.49 3.51 -9.53
CA ILE A 55 4.59 4.89 -9.07
C ILE A 55 4.58 4.89 -7.54
N PRO A 56 5.57 5.51 -6.90
CA PRO A 56 5.57 5.59 -5.45
C PRO A 56 4.59 6.67 -4.96
N VAL A 57 3.83 6.36 -3.94
CA VAL A 57 2.93 7.33 -3.30
C VAL A 57 2.99 7.18 -1.80
N ARG A 58 3.64 8.11 -1.14
CA ARG A 58 3.70 8.10 0.31
C ARG A 58 2.41 8.70 0.87
N ALA A 59 1.74 7.97 1.75
CA ALA A 59 0.56 8.47 2.47
C ALA A 59 0.36 7.65 3.74
N ASN A 60 0.04 8.34 4.82
CA ASN A 60 -0.29 7.70 6.08
C ASN A 60 -1.81 7.54 6.15
N LEU A 61 -2.27 6.29 6.11
CA LEU A 61 -3.70 5.98 6.06
C LEU A 61 -4.41 6.23 7.38
N MET A 62 -3.70 6.62 8.42
CA MET A 62 -4.31 7.06 9.67
C MET A 62 -4.80 8.51 9.60
N LYS A 63 -4.40 9.24 8.57
CA LYS A 63 -4.77 10.64 8.40
C LYS A 63 -5.73 10.81 7.23
N LYS A 64 -6.90 11.34 7.51
CA LYS A 64 -7.96 11.47 6.51
C LYS A 64 -7.56 12.34 5.33
N ASP A 65 -6.84 13.42 5.59
CA ASP A 65 -6.36 14.31 4.54
C ASP A 65 -5.35 13.62 3.64
N GLU A 66 -4.53 12.72 4.19
CA GLU A 66 -3.57 11.96 3.39
C GLU A 66 -4.25 10.87 2.57
N ILE A 67 -5.33 10.29 3.09
CA ILE A 67 -6.14 9.35 2.30
C ILE A 67 -6.75 10.08 1.10
N ASN A 68 -7.30 11.26 1.31
CA ASN A 68 -7.87 12.05 0.23
C ASN A 68 -6.82 12.41 -0.81
N MET A 69 -5.63 12.79 -0.38
CA MET A 69 -4.52 13.09 -1.26
C MET A 69 -4.11 11.85 -2.08
N LEU A 70 -4.07 10.70 -1.43
CA LEU A 70 -3.75 9.45 -2.10
C LEU A 70 -4.76 9.16 -3.21
N TYR A 71 -6.05 9.28 -2.91
CA TYR A 71 -7.08 9.07 -3.89
C TYR A 71 -6.96 10.04 -5.07
N GLU A 72 -6.65 11.30 -4.80
CA GLU A 72 -6.44 12.28 -5.86
C GLU A 72 -5.31 11.88 -6.81
N LYS A 73 -4.26 11.27 -6.25
CA LYS A 73 -3.10 10.85 -7.05
C LYS A 73 -3.35 9.58 -7.83
N THR A 74 -4.08 8.64 -7.26
CA THR A 74 -4.30 7.33 -7.90
C THR A 74 -5.56 7.30 -8.76
N GLY A 75 -6.57 8.09 -8.41
CA GLY A 75 -7.89 7.99 -9.01
C GLY A 75 -8.53 6.64 -8.67
N ASP A 76 -9.51 6.27 -9.45
CA ASP A 76 -10.15 4.96 -9.30
C ASP A 76 -9.22 3.88 -9.83
N VAL A 77 -8.86 2.95 -8.95
CA VAL A 77 -8.03 1.82 -9.35
C VAL A 77 -8.89 0.58 -9.57
N ASP A 78 -8.41 -0.31 -10.41
CA ASP A 78 -9.11 -1.58 -10.67
C ASP A 78 -8.90 -2.58 -9.56
N ILE A 79 -7.74 -2.52 -8.90
CA ILE A 79 -7.36 -3.47 -7.86
C ILE A 79 -6.87 -2.69 -6.65
N LEU A 80 -7.43 -2.99 -5.48
CA LEU A 80 -7.02 -2.37 -4.24
C LEU A 80 -6.63 -3.44 -3.24
N ILE A 81 -5.36 -3.43 -2.82
CA ILE A 81 -4.83 -4.35 -1.82
C ILE A 81 -4.53 -3.56 -0.54
N LEU A 82 -5.31 -3.81 0.48
CA LEU A 82 -5.13 -3.16 1.78
C LEU A 82 -4.24 -4.02 2.66
N ASN A 83 -2.95 -3.76 2.61
CA ASN A 83 -1.95 -4.52 3.34
C ASN A 83 -1.26 -3.69 4.42
N ALA A 84 -1.53 -2.39 4.49
CA ALA A 84 -0.94 -1.54 5.51
C ALA A 84 -1.39 -1.99 6.88
N SER A 85 -0.47 -2.01 7.85
CA SER A 85 -0.78 -2.36 9.21
C SER A 85 -0.27 -1.29 10.16
N ILE A 86 -0.96 -1.14 11.28
CA ILE A 86 -0.53 -0.28 12.38
C ILE A 86 0.18 -1.18 13.37
N GLN A 87 1.42 -0.83 13.68
CA GLN A 87 2.20 -1.62 14.62
C GLN A 87 2.17 -0.96 15.99
N TYR A 88 1.62 -1.69 16.97
CA TYR A 88 1.68 -1.28 18.36
C TYR A 88 2.81 -2.06 19.03
N LYS A 89 3.62 -1.34 19.79
CA LYS A 89 4.76 -1.96 20.48
C LYS A 89 4.31 -2.54 21.82
N ARG A 90 3.34 -3.44 21.76
CA ARG A 90 2.84 -4.15 22.94
C ARG A 90 2.40 -5.55 22.54
N LYS A 91 2.27 -6.39 23.53
CA LYS A 91 1.83 -7.77 23.29
C LYS A 91 0.40 -7.77 22.81
N TRP A 92 0.08 -8.72 21.96
CA TRP A 92 -1.24 -8.90 21.40
C TRP A 92 -2.36 -8.91 22.46
N ASN A 93 -2.13 -9.65 23.58
CA ASN A 93 -3.12 -9.78 24.62
C ASN A 93 -3.28 -8.52 25.48
N ALA A 94 -2.50 -7.48 25.24
CA ALA A 94 -2.62 -6.21 25.94
C ALA A 94 -3.41 -5.18 25.15
N PHE A 95 -3.89 -5.51 23.96
CA PHE A 95 -4.68 -4.60 23.15
C PHE A 95 -6.06 -4.44 23.75
N THR A 96 -6.55 -3.20 23.77
CA THR A 96 -7.94 -2.89 24.10
C THR A 96 -8.78 -3.02 22.82
N ASP A 97 -10.10 -3.06 22.98
CA ASP A 97 -11.00 -3.11 21.82
C ASP A 97 -10.80 -1.88 20.92
N ASP A 98 -10.63 -0.70 21.50
CA ASP A 98 -10.41 0.52 20.74
C ASP A 98 -9.12 0.46 19.93
N GLU A 99 -8.07 -0.06 20.53
CA GLU A 99 -6.78 -0.21 19.83
C GLU A 99 -6.90 -1.21 18.68
N PHE A 100 -7.66 -2.26 18.89
CA PHE A 100 -7.88 -3.27 17.87
C PHE A 100 -8.64 -2.67 16.69
N GLU A 101 -9.69 -1.89 16.96
CA GLU A 101 -10.45 -1.22 15.91
C GLU A 101 -9.58 -0.24 15.12
N ALA A 102 -8.73 0.53 15.80
CA ALA A 102 -7.82 1.44 15.13
C ALA A 102 -6.86 0.68 14.21
N GLN A 103 -6.48 -0.53 14.58
CA GLN A 103 -5.58 -1.33 13.78
C GLN A 103 -6.27 -1.90 12.53
N LEU A 104 -7.57 -2.13 12.61
CA LEU A 104 -8.34 -2.66 11.49
C LEU A 104 -8.77 -1.57 10.50
N ASP A 105 -8.92 -0.35 10.98
CA ASP A 105 -9.28 0.79 10.15
C ASP A 105 -8.09 1.28 9.33
#